data_3b15e9270913256df2a665886c4e8af7
#
_entry.id   3b15e9270913256df2a665886c4e8af7
#
_cell.length_a   1.000
_cell.length_b   1.000
_cell.length_c   1.000
_cell.angle_alpha   90.00
_cell.angle_beta   90.00
_cell.angle_gamma   90.00
#
_symmetry.space_group_name_H-M   'P 1'
#
loop_
_entity.id
_entity.type
_entity.pdbx_description
1 polymer ?
#
loop_
_entity_poly.entity_id
_entity_poly.type
_entity_poly.pdbx_seq_one_letter_code
_entity_poly.pdbx_strand_id
1 'polypeptide(L)'
;IMGGTFDPIHYAHLATAEFIRDNYKLDKILFIPSGNPPHKKGNITDKYDRYNMVLLSTVNNDDFIVSDIEIKREKSTYTIDTLKVLKQIYINAEIYFITGADAICDIETWKDVEGNFKLANFIAATRPGISLLRANEKIKELKDKYNANIESVYVPSLDISSTYIREQLNKHKTIRYLVPELVQEYIYNKKLYSSGE
;
A
#
# COMPACT_ATOMS: atom_id res chain seq x y z
N ILE A 1 6.76 1.34 -6.10
CA ILE A 1 6.00 0.23 -5.50
C ILE A 1 5.04 0.80 -4.49
N MET A 2 3.78 0.36 -4.53
CA MET A 2 2.81 0.59 -3.47
C MET A 2 2.38 -0.77 -2.90
N GLY A 3 2.98 -1.14 -1.77
CA GLY A 3 2.63 -2.35 -1.04
C GLY A 3 1.50 -2.10 -0.05
N GLY A 4 0.62 -3.07 0.14
CA GLY A 4 -0.46 -2.93 1.10
C GLY A 4 -1.33 -4.16 1.25
N THR A 5 -2.11 -4.21 2.33
CA THR A 5 -3.09 -5.30 2.48
C THR A 5 -4.26 -5.13 1.51
N PHE A 6 -4.66 -3.86 1.24
CA PHE A 6 -5.78 -3.51 0.35
C PHE A 6 -7.07 -4.29 0.69
N ASP A 7 -7.60 -4.07 1.87
CA ASP A 7 -8.72 -4.83 2.44
C ASP A 7 -9.94 -3.94 2.81
N PRO A 8 -10.60 -3.32 1.81
CA PRO A 8 -10.32 -3.25 0.39
C PRO A 8 -9.38 -2.11 -0.03
N ILE A 9 -8.94 -2.11 -1.29
CA ILE A 9 -8.38 -0.94 -1.96
C ILE A 9 -9.45 0.15 -2.10
N HIS A 10 -9.03 1.41 -2.10
CA HIS A 10 -9.95 2.56 -2.17
C HIS A 10 -9.32 3.78 -2.85
N TYR A 11 -10.12 4.78 -3.15
CA TYR A 11 -9.67 5.97 -3.88
C TYR A 11 -8.49 6.70 -3.24
N ALA A 12 -8.35 6.71 -1.92
CA ALA A 12 -7.19 7.35 -1.31
C ALA A 12 -5.87 6.64 -1.66
N HIS A 13 -5.86 5.30 -1.83
CA HIS A 13 -4.69 4.59 -2.33
C HIS A 13 -4.35 5.00 -3.76
N LEU A 14 -5.35 5.02 -4.64
CA LEU A 14 -5.17 5.34 -6.06
C LEU A 14 -4.71 6.79 -6.26
N ALA A 15 -5.35 7.73 -5.56
CA ALA A 15 -5.00 9.15 -5.61
C ALA A 15 -3.56 9.39 -5.11
N THR A 16 -3.16 8.72 -4.02
CA THR A 16 -1.78 8.79 -3.50
C THR A 16 -0.78 8.24 -4.52
N ALA A 17 -1.09 7.08 -5.12
CA ALA A 17 -0.22 6.46 -6.12
C ALA A 17 -0.02 7.38 -7.33
N GLU A 18 -1.11 7.93 -7.88
CA GLU A 18 -1.06 8.80 -9.05
C GLU A 18 -0.34 10.12 -8.74
N PHE A 19 -0.64 10.75 -7.60
CA PHE A 19 0.04 11.96 -7.17
C PHE A 19 1.57 11.75 -7.09
N ILE A 20 2.00 10.65 -6.48
CA ILE A 20 3.44 10.35 -6.34
C ILE A 20 4.05 10.02 -7.70
N ARG A 21 3.37 9.24 -8.55
CA ARG A 21 3.83 8.94 -9.90
C ARG A 21 4.13 10.21 -10.68
N ASP A 22 3.20 11.15 -10.67
CA ASP A 22 3.34 12.39 -11.43
C ASP A 22 4.42 13.31 -10.85
N ASN A 23 4.47 13.50 -9.53
CA ASN A 23 5.44 14.38 -8.88
C ASN A 23 6.89 13.89 -9.00
N TYR A 24 7.10 12.57 -8.91
CA TYR A 24 8.42 11.94 -9.00
C TYR A 24 8.77 11.48 -10.41
N LYS A 25 7.89 11.72 -11.40
CA LYS A 25 8.06 11.31 -12.80
C LYS A 25 8.37 9.82 -12.93
N LEU A 26 7.67 9.01 -12.10
CA LEU A 26 7.85 7.56 -12.13
C LEU A 26 7.19 6.98 -13.39
N ASP A 27 7.86 6.05 -14.05
CA ASP A 27 7.34 5.40 -15.25
C ASP A 27 6.08 4.59 -14.96
N LYS A 28 6.06 3.85 -13.84
CA LYS A 28 4.96 2.97 -13.44
C LYS A 28 4.80 2.91 -11.93
N ILE A 29 3.60 2.62 -11.47
CA ILE A 29 3.33 2.21 -10.08
C ILE A 29 3.01 0.72 -10.07
N LEU A 30 3.81 -0.03 -9.32
CA LEU A 30 3.59 -1.45 -9.09
C LEU A 30 2.82 -1.65 -7.76
N PHE A 31 1.54 -2.00 -7.86
CA PHE A 31 0.74 -2.39 -6.70
C PHE A 31 1.06 -3.83 -6.30
N ILE A 32 1.35 -4.05 -5.03
CA ILE A 32 1.67 -5.36 -4.48
C ILE A 32 0.75 -5.65 -3.30
N PRO A 33 -0.39 -6.33 -3.54
CA PRO A 33 -1.24 -6.82 -2.46
C PRO A 33 -0.47 -7.84 -1.62
N SER A 34 -0.45 -7.63 -0.29
CA SER A 34 0.26 -8.55 0.60
C SER A 34 -0.44 -9.91 0.64
N GLY A 35 0.34 -10.98 0.52
CA GLY A 35 -0.18 -12.35 0.65
C GLY A 35 -0.59 -12.65 2.09
N ASN A 36 0.39 -12.86 2.95
CA ASN A 36 0.22 -13.21 4.36
C ASN A 36 0.95 -12.18 5.24
N PRO A 37 0.36 -11.00 5.52
CA PRO A 37 1.02 -9.93 6.27
C PRO A 37 1.24 -10.34 7.73
N PRO A 38 2.49 -10.34 8.24
CA PRO A 38 2.80 -10.88 9.57
C PRO A 38 2.27 -10.03 10.73
N HIS A 39 2.02 -8.75 10.47
CA HIS A 39 1.61 -7.80 11.52
C HIS A 39 0.10 -7.66 11.69
N LYS A 40 -0.72 -8.25 10.81
CA LYS A 40 -2.17 -8.17 10.90
C LYS A 40 -2.74 -9.39 11.62
N LYS A 41 -3.27 -9.15 12.84
CA LYS A 41 -4.07 -10.13 13.60
C LYS A 41 -5.55 -9.88 13.28
N GLY A 42 -6.30 -10.95 12.99
CA GLY A 42 -7.75 -10.89 12.74
C GLY A 42 -8.15 -11.43 11.36
N ASN A 43 -9.45 -11.40 11.09
CA ASN A 43 -9.99 -11.86 9.81
C ASN A 43 -9.63 -10.86 8.70
N ILE A 44 -8.66 -11.21 7.89
CA ILE A 44 -8.32 -10.52 6.65
C ILE A 44 -9.05 -11.26 5.53
N THR A 45 -9.64 -10.51 4.62
CA THR A 45 -10.26 -11.07 3.40
C THR A 45 -9.23 -11.90 2.63
N ASP A 46 -9.70 -12.97 2.00
CA ASP A 46 -8.86 -13.87 1.20
C ASP A 46 -7.92 -13.08 0.27
N LYS A 47 -6.70 -13.52 0.15
CA LYS A 47 -5.65 -12.82 -0.60
C LYS A 47 -5.98 -12.68 -2.09
N TYR A 48 -6.69 -13.65 -2.67
CA TYR A 48 -7.09 -13.59 -4.08
C TYR A 48 -8.24 -12.60 -4.29
N ASP A 49 -9.18 -12.48 -3.34
CA ASP A 49 -10.23 -11.46 -3.41
C ASP A 49 -9.61 -10.05 -3.32
N ARG A 50 -8.63 -9.84 -2.43
CA ARG A 50 -7.91 -8.56 -2.31
C ARG A 50 -7.11 -8.24 -3.58
N TYR A 51 -6.44 -9.23 -4.15
CA TYR A 51 -5.73 -9.10 -5.42
C TYR A 51 -6.69 -8.72 -6.57
N ASN A 52 -7.82 -9.40 -6.68
CA ASN A 52 -8.83 -9.11 -7.69
C ASN A 52 -9.40 -7.69 -7.54
N MET A 53 -9.66 -7.23 -6.32
CA MET A 53 -10.09 -5.84 -6.08
C MET A 53 -9.04 -4.82 -6.55
N VAL A 54 -7.75 -5.10 -6.36
CA VAL A 54 -6.67 -4.23 -6.85
C VAL A 54 -6.62 -4.26 -8.39
N LEU A 55 -6.73 -5.40 -9.03
CA LEU A 55 -6.82 -5.50 -10.50
C LEU A 55 -7.98 -4.67 -11.05
N LEU A 56 -9.19 -4.84 -10.47
CA LEU A 56 -10.37 -4.09 -10.89
C LEU A 56 -10.25 -2.58 -10.67
N SER A 57 -9.49 -2.16 -9.66
CA SER A 57 -9.30 -0.74 -9.35
C SER A 57 -8.32 -0.03 -10.27
N THR A 58 -7.45 -0.77 -10.95
CA THR A 58 -6.35 -0.23 -11.75
C THR A 58 -6.52 -0.42 -13.25
N VAL A 59 -7.57 -1.13 -13.68
CA VAL A 59 -7.79 -1.56 -15.09
C VAL A 59 -7.83 -0.40 -16.10
N ASN A 60 -8.20 0.79 -15.68
CA ASN A 60 -8.32 1.97 -16.55
C ASN A 60 -7.10 2.91 -16.47
N ASN A 61 -5.99 2.48 -15.85
CA ASN A 61 -4.77 3.27 -15.78
C ASN A 61 -3.58 2.43 -16.25
N ASP A 62 -3.10 2.73 -17.45
CA ASP A 62 -1.99 2.00 -18.09
C ASP A 62 -0.66 2.14 -17.32
N ASP A 63 -0.54 3.13 -16.44
CA ASP A 63 0.65 3.35 -15.61
C ASP A 63 0.61 2.58 -14.29
N PHE A 64 -0.49 1.89 -14.00
CA PHE A 64 -0.63 1.03 -12.83
C PHE A 64 -0.52 -0.44 -13.20
N ILE A 65 0.40 -1.13 -12.57
CA ILE A 65 0.63 -2.56 -12.74
C ILE A 65 0.34 -3.28 -11.42
N VAL A 66 -0.30 -4.43 -11.47
CA VAL A 66 -0.56 -5.23 -10.28
C VAL A 66 0.29 -6.50 -10.31
N SER A 67 1.01 -6.77 -9.24
CA SER A 67 1.85 -7.96 -9.10
C SER A 67 1.29 -8.94 -8.09
N ASP A 68 1.25 -10.20 -8.46
CA ASP A 68 0.87 -11.32 -7.61
C ASP A 68 2.05 -11.96 -6.84
N ILE A 69 3.20 -11.29 -6.85
CA ILE A 69 4.45 -11.82 -6.29
C ILE A 69 4.33 -12.25 -4.83
N GLU A 70 3.52 -11.55 -4.03
CA GLU A 70 3.26 -11.92 -2.63
C GLU A 70 2.07 -12.86 -2.49
N ILE A 71 1.10 -12.81 -3.39
CA ILE A 71 -0.07 -13.68 -3.41
C ILE A 71 0.33 -15.14 -3.61
N LYS A 72 1.33 -15.39 -4.45
CA LYS A 72 1.86 -16.74 -4.73
C LYS A 72 2.68 -17.33 -3.59
N ARG A 73 3.06 -16.52 -2.57
CA ARG A 73 3.80 -17.02 -1.42
C ARG A 73 2.88 -17.67 -0.39
N GLU A 74 3.27 -18.83 0.11
CA GLU A 74 2.54 -19.54 1.19
C GLU A 74 2.92 -19.00 2.58
N LYS A 75 4.18 -18.60 2.75
CA LYS A 75 4.72 -18.08 4.01
C LYS A 75 4.44 -16.58 4.17
N SER A 76 4.70 -16.06 5.37
CA SER A 76 4.65 -14.63 5.66
C SER A 76 5.47 -13.83 4.65
N THR A 77 4.91 -12.73 4.16
CA THR A 77 5.54 -11.86 3.17
C THR A 77 6.18 -10.67 3.87
N TYR A 78 7.45 -10.46 3.60
CA TYR A 78 8.22 -9.33 4.11
C TYR A 78 8.70 -8.47 2.96
N THR A 79 8.71 -7.16 3.15
CA THR A 79 9.14 -6.17 2.14
C THR A 79 10.53 -6.47 1.59
N ILE A 80 11.48 -6.81 2.44
CA ILE A 80 12.85 -7.14 2.01
C ILE A 80 12.90 -8.31 1.02
N ASP A 81 12.10 -9.36 1.25
CA ASP A 81 12.10 -10.53 0.38
C ASP A 81 11.47 -10.20 -0.98
N THR A 82 10.52 -9.27 -1.00
CA THR A 82 9.87 -8.75 -2.21
C THR A 82 10.83 -7.84 -2.99
N LEU A 83 11.51 -6.92 -2.32
CA LEU A 83 12.50 -6.04 -2.96
C LEU A 83 13.65 -6.81 -3.60
N LYS A 84 14.16 -7.85 -2.93
CA LYS A 84 15.22 -8.73 -3.49
C LYS A 84 14.78 -9.36 -4.81
N VAL A 85 13.56 -9.87 -4.90
CA VAL A 85 13.05 -10.46 -6.14
C VAL A 85 12.83 -9.40 -7.22
N LEU A 86 12.27 -8.25 -6.86
CA LEU A 86 12.04 -7.17 -7.82
C LEU A 86 13.34 -6.61 -8.40
N LYS A 87 14.41 -6.52 -7.61
CA LYS A 87 15.75 -6.14 -8.12
C LYS A 87 16.32 -7.14 -9.12
N GLN A 88 15.94 -8.42 -9.03
CA GLN A 88 16.33 -9.43 -10.03
C GLN A 88 15.49 -9.32 -11.32
N ILE A 89 14.21 -8.99 -11.20
CA ILE A 89 13.31 -8.82 -12.35
C ILE A 89 13.59 -7.50 -13.09
N TYR A 90 13.77 -6.43 -12.35
CA TYR A 90 13.96 -5.07 -12.84
C TYR A 90 15.39 -4.57 -12.57
N ILE A 91 16.38 -5.19 -13.23
CA ILE A 91 17.82 -5.02 -12.94
C ILE A 91 18.26 -3.55 -12.98
N ASN A 92 17.76 -2.79 -13.97
CA ASN A 92 18.16 -1.40 -14.21
C ASN A 92 17.15 -0.38 -13.63
N ALA A 93 16.10 -0.83 -12.92
CA ALA A 93 15.12 0.08 -12.39
C ALA A 93 15.57 0.70 -11.06
N GLU A 94 15.31 1.97 -10.91
CA GLU A 94 15.30 2.62 -9.62
C GLU A 94 13.97 2.34 -8.93
N ILE A 95 14.03 1.79 -7.72
CA ILE A 95 12.84 1.38 -6.99
C ILE A 95 12.52 2.43 -5.93
N TYR A 96 11.31 2.96 -5.97
CA TYR A 96 10.72 3.80 -4.94
C TYR A 96 9.62 3.02 -4.20
N PHE A 97 9.72 2.92 -2.87
CA PHE A 97 8.72 2.27 -2.04
C PHE A 97 7.84 3.32 -1.36
N ILE A 98 6.56 3.36 -1.77
CA ILE A 98 5.57 4.30 -1.26
C ILE A 98 4.93 3.72 -0.02
N THR A 99 4.95 4.46 1.08
CA THR A 99 4.33 4.06 2.35
C THR A 99 3.73 5.27 3.06
N GLY A 100 2.85 5.05 4.04
CA GLY A 100 2.37 6.12 4.90
C GLY A 100 3.45 6.60 5.87
N ALA A 101 3.38 7.85 6.28
CA ALA A 101 4.31 8.42 7.26
C ALA A 101 4.23 7.74 8.63
N ASP A 102 3.07 7.19 8.99
CA ASP A 102 2.88 6.35 10.17
C ASP A 102 3.73 5.06 10.10
N ALA A 103 3.74 4.39 8.96
CA ALA A 103 4.55 3.19 8.79
C ALA A 103 6.06 3.47 8.80
N ILE A 104 6.50 4.67 8.36
CA ILE A 104 7.90 5.09 8.52
C ILE A 104 8.28 5.24 9.99
N CYS A 105 7.39 5.70 10.84
CA CYS A 105 7.66 5.77 12.28
C CYS A 105 7.93 4.39 12.90
N ASP A 106 7.34 3.35 12.36
CA ASP A 106 7.46 1.97 12.85
C ASP A 106 8.40 1.10 12.00
N ILE A 107 9.10 1.66 11.01
CA ILE A 107 9.87 0.91 10.00
C ILE A 107 11.01 0.08 10.60
N GLU A 108 11.56 0.49 11.75
CA GLU A 108 12.60 -0.29 12.45
C GLU A 108 12.09 -1.62 13.01
N THR A 109 10.78 -1.83 13.05
CA THR A 109 10.18 -3.13 13.38
C THR A 109 10.13 -4.08 12.18
N TRP A 110 10.44 -3.58 10.98
CA TRP A 110 10.42 -4.39 9.76
C TRP A 110 11.63 -5.32 9.71
N LYS A 111 11.45 -6.47 9.06
CA LYS A 111 12.51 -7.42 8.83
C LYS A 111 13.60 -6.78 7.95
N ASP A 112 14.86 -6.81 8.41
CA ASP A 112 16.05 -6.34 7.67
C ASP A 112 15.87 -4.90 7.16
N VAL A 113 15.67 -3.96 8.11
CA VAL A 113 15.42 -2.55 7.78
C VAL A 113 16.55 -1.93 6.94
N GLU A 114 17.80 -2.23 7.27
CA GLU A 114 18.95 -1.74 6.51
C GLU A 114 18.96 -2.29 5.08
N GLY A 115 18.64 -3.56 4.90
CA GLY A 115 18.49 -4.18 3.59
C GLY A 115 17.38 -3.52 2.76
N ASN A 116 16.25 -3.14 3.38
CA ASN A 116 15.19 -2.42 2.69
C ASN A 116 15.71 -1.08 2.14
N PHE A 117 16.42 -0.29 2.94
CA PHE A 117 16.95 1.02 2.51
C PHE A 117 18.06 0.91 1.45
N LYS A 118 18.82 -0.19 1.43
CA LYS A 118 19.80 -0.45 0.37
C LYS A 118 19.17 -0.81 -0.97
N LEU A 119 17.96 -1.37 -0.95
CA LEU A 119 17.30 -1.86 -2.17
C LEU A 119 16.29 -0.90 -2.77
N ALA A 120 15.80 0.08 -2.00
CA ALA A 120 14.80 1.02 -2.49
C ALA A 120 14.94 2.40 -1.83
N ASN A 121 14.57 3.44 -2.57
CA ASN A 121 14.25 4.75 -2.03
C ASN A 121 12.86 4.73 -1.41
N PHE A 122 12.63 5.48 -0.35
CA PHE A 122 11.33 5.48 0.32
C PHE A 122 10.63 6.82 0.17
N ILE A 123 9.34 6.79 -0.11
CA ILE A 123 8.48 7.97 -0.14
C ILE A 123 7.44 7.82 0.96
N ALA A 124 7.56 8.68 1.99
CA ALA A 124 6.63 8.78 3.10
C ALA A 124 5.48 9.72 2.74
N ALA A 125 4.35 9.16 2.33
CA ALA A 125 3.16 9.93 2.04
C ALA A 125 2.53 10.43 3.35
N THR A 126 2.46 11.74 3.50
CA THR A 126 1.81 12.39 4.64
C THR A 126 0.42 12.88 4.22
N ARG A 127 -0.51 12.85 5.14
CA ARG A 127 -1.89 13.30 4.95
C ARG A 127 -2.32 14.20 6.12
N PRO A 128 -3.38 15.01 5.98
CA PRO A 128 -3.91 15.81 7.08
C PRO A 128 -4.13 14.94 8.32
N GLY A 129 -3.78 15.48 9.51
CA GLY A 129 -3.99 14.80 10.79
C GLY A 129 -2.82 13.94 11.28
N ILE A 130 -1.79 13.66 10.47
CA ILE A 130 -0.55 13.05 10.95
C ILE A 130 0.43 14.15 11.36
N SER A 131 1.09 13.98 12.50
CA SER A 131 2.14 14.90 12.94
C SER A 131 3.34 14.85 11.98
N LEU A 132 3.39 15.83 11.06
CA LEU A 132 4.51 16.03 10.14
C LEU A 132 5.84 16.17 10.89
N LEU A 133 5.83 16.81 12.07
CA LEU A 133 7.04 17.01 12.89
C LEU A 133 7.63 15.66 13.31
N ARG A 134 6.83 14.77 13.88
CA ARG A 134 7.28 13.43 14.30
C ARG A 134 7.79 12.59 13.14
N ALA A 135 7.11 12.63 12.01
CA ALA A 135 7.54 11.90 10.82
C ALA A 135 8.88 12.44 10.29
N ASN A 136 9.06 13.77 10.23
CA ASN A 136 10.29 14.39 9.74
C ASN A 136 11.47 14.15 10.70
N GLU A 137 11.26 14.18 12.01
CA GLU A 137 12.27 13.82 13.01
C GLU A 137 12.72 12.37 12.83
N LYS A 138 11.76 11.45 12.66
CA LYS A 138 12.08 10.03 12.42
C LYS A 138 12.81 9.80 11.10
N ILE A 139 12.40 10.48 10.04
CA ILE A 139 13.10 10.42 8.74
C ILE A 139 14.55 10.89 8.88
N LYS A 140 14.79 11.99 9.61
CA LYS A 140 16.14 12.48 9.87
C LYS A 140 16.99 11.43 10.61
N GLU A 141 16.46 10.87 11.70
CA GLU A 141 17.12 9.79 12.45
C GLU A 141 17.49 8.60 11.55
N LEU A 142 16.55 8.15 10.69
CA LEU A 142 16.77 7.03 9.78
C LEU A 142 17.82 7.33 8.71
N LYS A 143 17.85 8.56 8.18
CA LYS A 143 18.88 9.01 7.24
C LYS A 143 20.27 9.00 7.90
N ASP A 144 20.37 9.51 9.10
CA ASP A 144 21.66 9.59 9.84
C ASP A 144 22.13 8.17 10.23
N LYS A 145 21.22 7.30 10.65
CA LYS A 145 21.56 5.95 11.15
C LYS A 145 21.85 4.93 10.05
N TYR A 146 21.07 4.95 8.96
CA TYR A 146 21.12 3.92 7.93
C TYR A 146 21.58 4.42 6.56
N ASN A 147 21.94 5.70 6.44
CA ASN A 147 22.17 6.38 5.15
C ASN A 147 21.00 6.15 4.17
N ALA A 148 19.78 6.18 4.71
CA ALA A 148 18.57 5.86 3.97
C ALA A 148 18.14 7.02 3.07
N ASN A 149 17.71 6.73 1.83
CA ASN A 149 17.06 7.71 0.99
C ASN A 149 15.55 7.69 1.23
N ILE A 150 15.07 8.64 2.03
CA ILE A 150 13.66 8.76 2.41
C ILE A 150 13.22 10.20 2.18
N GLU A 151 12.14 10.39 1.45
CA GLU A 151 11.51 11.69 1.27
C GLU A 151 10.11 11.69 1.86
N SER A 152 9.72 12.79 2.52
CA SER A 152 8.33 13.01 2.92
C SER A 152 7.62 13.88 1.89
N VAL A 153 6.44 13.47 1.50
CA VAL A 153 5.62 14.23 0.55
C VAL A 153 4.21 14.41 1.11
N TYR A 154 3.73 15.66 1.09
CA TYR A 154 2.34 15.93 1.41
C TYR A 154 1.47 15.58 0.22
N VAL A 155 0.57 14.62 0.41
CA VAL A 155 -0.38 14.20 -0.60
C VAL A 155 -1.73 14.84 -0.28
N PRO A 156 -2.37 15.55 -1.21
CA PRO A 156 -3.76 15.99 -1.05
C PRO A 156 -4.67 14.77 -1.08
N SER A 157 -4.75 14.06 0.05
CA SER A 157 -5.41 12.76 0.12
C SER A 157 -6.83 12.87 0.63
N LEU A 158 -7.65 11.91 0.20
CA LEU A 158 -8.97 11.68 0.75
C LEU A 158 -8.85 11.01 2.13
N ASP A 159 -9.65 11.45 3.09
CA ASP A 159 -9.73 10.79 4.40
C ASP A 159 -10.62 9.54 4.33
N ILE A 160 -10.13 8.55 3.60
CA ILE A 160 -10.78 7.25 3.40
C ILE A 160 -9.84 6.16 3.94
N SER A 161 -10.38 5.24 4.72
CA SER A 161 -9.63 4.06 5.18
C SER A 161 -10.39 2.76 4.90
N SER A 162 -9.65 1.66 4.70
CA SER A 162 -10.24 0.33 4.56
C SER A 162 -11.09 -0.06 5.78
N THR A 163 -10.68 0.33 6.98
CA THR A 163 -11.44 0.10 8.21
C THR A 163 -12.79 0.80 8.17
N TYR A 164 -12.81 2.09 7.80
CA TYR A 164 -14.05 2.83 7.65
C TYR A 164 -14.99 2.17 6.63
N ILE A 165 -14.47 1.72 5.48
CA ILE A 165 -15.26 1.04 4.45
C ILE A 165 -15.90 -0.25 5.01
N ARG A 166 -15.14 -1.08 5.71
CA ARG A 166 -15.67 -2.31 6.32
C ARG A 166 -16.73 -2.01 7.38
N GLU A 167 -16.54 -0.97 8.18
CA GLU A 167 -17.55 -0.53 9.15
C GLU A 167 -18.85 -0.03 8.49
N GLN A 168 -18.76 0.67 7.35
CA GLN A 168 -19.96 1.06 6.60
C GLN A 168 -20.73 -0.16 6.10
N LEU A 169 -20.03 -1.15 5.54
CA LEU A 169 -20.64 -2.40 5.05
C LEU A 169 -21.29 -3.19 6.19
N ASN A 170 -20.63 -3.33 7.33
CA ASN A 170 -21.21 -3.98 8.52
C ASN A 170 -22.46 -3.27 9.06
N LYS A 171 -22.58 -1.97 8.79
CA LYS A 171 -23.78 -1.15 9.15
C LYS A 171 -24.80 -1.07 8.01
N HIS A 172 -24.66 -1.88 6.96
CA HIS A 172 -25.50 -1.86 5.76
C HIS A 172 -25.59 -0.48 5.08
N LYS A 173 -24.52 0.32 5.18
CA LYS A 173 -24.40 1.64 4.56
C LYS A 173 -23.68 1.54 3.22
N THR A 174 -23.94 2.55 2.38
CA THR A 174 -23.28 2.65 1.07
C THR A 174 -21.77 2.91 1.20
N ILE A 175 -21.01 2.32 0.29
CA ILE A 175 -19.57 2.59 0.08
C ILE A 175 -19.32 3.26 -1.28
N ARG A 176 -20.40 3.74 -1.91
CA ARG A 176 -20.31 4.44 -3.21
C ARG A 176 -19.39 5.64 -3.10
N TYR A 177 -18.52 5.81 -4.09
CA TYR A 177 -17.48 6.86 -4.14
C TYR A 177 -16.36 6.76 -3.10
N LEU A 178 -16.33 5.72 -2.28
CA LEU A 178 -15.17 5.41 -1.44
C LEU A 178 -14.20 4.47 -2.15
N VAL A 179 -14.73 3.61 -3.00
CA VAL A 179 -14.00 2.65 -3.84
C VAL A 179 -14.40 2.80 -5.30
N PRO A 180 -13.57 2.35 -6.27
CA PRO A 180 -13.97 2.26 -7.68
C PRO A 180 -15.23 1.40 -7.85
N GLU A 181 -16.04 1.73 -8.88
CA GLU A 181 -17.32 1.06 -9.10
C GLU A 181 -17.19 -0.45 -9.26
N LEU A 182 -16.23 -0.92 -10.05
CA LEU A 182 -15.98 -2.35 -10.22
C LEU A 182 -15.57 -3.06 -8.92
N VAL A 183 -14.87 -2.36 -8.02
CA VAL A 183 -14.53 -2.88 -6.68
C VAL A 183 -15.78 -2.96 -5.82
N GLN A 184 -16.65 -1.94 -5.87
CA GLN A 184 -17.93 -1.95 -5.15
C GLN A 184 -18.81 -3.13 -5.59
N GLU A 185 -18.95 -3.33 -6.89
CA GLU A 185 -19.72 -4.46 -7.46
C GLU A 185 -19.13 -5.80 -7.04
N TYR A 186 -17.79 -5.93 -7.07
CA TYR A 186 -17.11 -7.15 -6.61
C TYR A 186 -17.42 -7.46 -5.16
N ILE A 187 -17.30 -6.44 -4.28
CA ILE A 187 -17.60 -6.57 -2.84
C ILE A 187 -19.04 -7.05 -2.62
N TYR A 188 -20.02 -6.44 -3.30
CA TYR A 188 -21.43 -6.79 -3.13
C TYR A 188 -21.76 -8.18 -3.69
N ASN A 189 -21.25 -8.52 -4.87
CA ASN A 189 -21.48 -9.83 -5.50
C ASN A 189 -20.88 -10.98 -4.69
N LYS A 190 -19.71 -10.76 -4.08
CA LYS A 190 -19.03 -11.73 -3.22
C LYS A 190 -19.49 -11.69 -1.77
N LYS A 191 -20.36 -10.75 -1.41
CA LYS A 191 -20.83 -10.51 -0.03
C LYS A 191 -19.65 -10.34 0.96
N LEU A 192 -18.58 -9.68 0.52
CA LEU A 192 -17.42 -9.41 1.37
C LEU A 192 -17.77 -8.40 2.46
N TYR A 193 -17.19 -8.57 3.63
CA TYR A 193 -17.34 -7.65 4.78
C TYR A 193 -18.76 -7.52 5.34
N SER A 194 -19.73 -8.29 4.86
CA SER A 194 -21.03 -8.38 5.51
C SER A 194 -20.96 -9.37 6.67
N SER A 195 -21.37 -8.96 7.86
CA SER A 195 -21.70 -9.91 8.93
C SER A 195 -22.79 -10.81 8.38
N GLY A 196 -22.54 -12.15 8.29
CA GLY A 196 -23.57 -13.07 7.86
C GLY A 196 -24.82 -12.90 8.72
N GLU A 197 -25.98 -12.88 8.07
CA GLU A 197 -27.28 -13.11 8.72
C GLU A 197 -27.29 -14.47 9.38
#